data_835d5bcff6407658381eec8f482b0676
#
_entry.id   835d5bcff6407658381eec8f482b0676
#
_cell.length_a   1.000
_cell.length_b   1.000
_cell.length_c   1.000
_cell.angle_alpha   90.00
_cell.angle_beta   90.00
_cell.angle_gamma   90.00
#
_symmetry.space_group_name_H-M   'P 1'
#
loop_
_entity.id
_entity.type
_entity.pdbx_description
1 polymer ?
#
loop_
_entity_poly.entity_id
_entity_poly.type
_entity_poly.pdbx_seq_one_letter_code
_entity_poly.pdbx_strand_id
1 'polypeptide(L)'
;MSYFIFGEFNSQESGIIVTKPVVRPTWGKEVSEYKLAGGHTNLLQQGSAYENAQLTILTAIPDTSPAAVRELYRAVSGFGRLWLSSAPEEYLNAYVAPLVPEPVALDMAEIPLNFTLLPFAHAVEPTVQDITSATVNTAVENAGTVFAEPEIRFTATGAEVSIYTNNEQFRVELPAEVQGVEVIVDCEAQVVYYVSGSDKISITQHSFGEFPLLHVGTNYIKHVGNITAASINVKERWL
;
A
#
# COMPACT_ATOMS: atom_id res chain seq x y z
N MET A 1 -13.54 -22.52 -3.72
CA MET A 1 -14.61 -21.58 -4.08
C MET A 1 -14.02 -20.19 -4.01
N SER A 2 -14.23 -19.34 -5.00
CA SER A 2 -13.66 -17.98 -4.98
C SER A 2 -14.45 -17.11 -4.00
N TYR A 3 -13.75 -16.31 -3.20
CA TYR A 3 -14.35 -15.34 -2.28
C TYR A 3 -13.47 -14.08 -2.24
N PHE A 4 -14.02 -13.01 -1.71
CA PHE A 4 -13.29 -11.78 -1.41
C PHE A 4 -13.66 -11.26 -0.02
N ILE A 5 -12.75 -10.46 0.55
CA ILE A 5 -12.97 -9.70 1.78
C ILE A 5 -12.75 -8.24 1.45
N PHE A 6 -13.67 -7.37 1.84
CA PHE A 6 -13.54 -5.92 1.68
C PHE A 6 -13.79 -5.21 3.01
N GLY A 7 -12.74 -4.63 3.57
CA GLY A 7 -12.80 -4.12 4.94
C GLY A 7 -13.13 -5.22 5.94
N GLU A 8 -14.26 -5.11 6.60
CA GLU A 8 -14.79 -6.12 7.54
C GLU A 8 -15.76 -7.11 6.89
N PHE A 9 -16.14 -6.84 5.63
CA PHE A 9 -17.12 -7.67 4.92
C PHE A 9 -16.44 -8.90 4.30
N ASN A 10 -16.91 -10.09 4.65
CA ASN A 10 -16.47 -11.37 4.08
C ASN A 10 -17.59 -11.98 3.25
N SER A 11 -17.37 -12.11 1.93
CA SER A 11 -18.39 -12.63 1.00
C SER A 11 -18.77 -14.08 1.29
N GLN A 12 -17.82 -14.90 1.78
CA GLN A 12 -18.06 -16.30 2.08
C GLN A 12 -18.95 -16.45 3.34
N GLU A 13 -18.68 -15.70 4.39
CA GLU A 13 -19.47 -15.72 5.64
C GLU A 13 -20.87 -15.13 5.44
N SER A 14 -21.00 -14.18 4.53
CA SER A 14 -22.28 -13.56 4.17
C SER A 14 -23.11 -14.41 3.20
N GLY A 15 -22.64 -15.61 2.83
CA GLY A 15 -23.33 -16.51 1.89
C GLY A 15 -23.38 -15.99 0.44
N ILE A 16 -22.53 -15.02 0.10
CA ILE A 16 -22.46 -14.45 -1.24
C ILE A 16 -21.54 -15.30 -2.11
N ILE A 17 -22.04 -15.66 -3.27
CA ILE A 17 -21.32 -16.51 -4.21
C ILE A 17 -20.63 -15.62 -5.26
N VAL A 18 -19.32 -15.78 -5.40
CA VAL A 18 -18.58 -15.22 -6.53
C VAL A 18 -18.77 -16.14 -7.73
N THR A 19 -19.46 -15.66 -8.76
CA THR A 19 -19.92 -16.49 -9.88
C THR A 19 -18.84 -16.78 -10.92
N LYS A 20 -17.82 -15.90 -11.00
CA LYS A 20 -16.68 -16.05 -11.92
C LYS A 20 -15.35 -15.91 -11.18
N PRO A 21 -14.29 -16.58 -11.65
CA PRO A 21 -12.94 -16.37 -11.11
C PRO A 21 -12.57 -14.89 -11.19
N VAL A 22 -12.05 -14.35 -10.09
CA VAL A 22 -11.57 -12.98 -10.03
C VAL A 22 -10.13 -12.96 -10.53
N VAL A 23 -9.89 -12.20 -11.59
CA VAL A 23 -8.56 -11.98 -12.16
C VAL A 23 -8.10 -10.59 -11.74
N ARG A 24 -6.95 -10.53 -11.07
CA ARG A 24 -6.34 -9.25 -10.70
C ARG A 24 -5.96 -8.49 -11.98
N PRO A 25 -6.35 -7.22 -12.13
CA PRO A 25 -5.87 -6.39 -13.22
C PRO A 25 -4.40 -6.02 -13.00
N THR A 26 -3.73 -5.62 -14.07
CA THR A 26 -2.40 -5.01 -14.02
C THR A 26 -2.52 -3.50 -14.14
N TRP A 27 -1.58 -2.78 -13.53
CA TRP A 27 -1.55 -1.32 -13.60
C TRP A 27 -0.62 -0.85 -14.71
N GLY A 28 -1.13 0.06 -15.54
CA GLY A 28 -0.34 0.78 -16.54
C GLY A 28 0.13 2.13 -16.01
N LYS A 29 1.21 2.64 -16.58
CA LYS A 29 1.55 4.05 -16.42
C LYS A 29 0.76 4.89 -17.40
N GLU A 30 0.43 6.12 -17.00
CA GLU A 30 -0.17 7.10 -17.90
C GLU A 30 0.70 7.28 -19.14
N VAL A 31 0.08 7.23 -20.33
CA VAL A 31 0.75 7.46 -21.61
C VAL A 31 0.05 8.59 -22.35
N SER A 32 0.77 9.69 -22.55
CA SER A 32 0.30 10.84 -23.33
C SER A 32 0.79 10.73 -24.77
N GLU A 33 -0.13 10.97 -25.71
CA GLU A 33 0.17 10.96 -27.14
C GLU A 33 0.22 12.40 -27.67
N TYR A 34 1.32 12.76 -28.31
CA TYR A 34 1.53 14.07 -28.91
C TYR A 34 1.67 13.95 -30.43
N LYS A 35 0.85 14.70 -31.17
CA LYS A 35 0.99 14.84 -32.62
C LYS A 35 2.02 15.90 -32.93
N LEU A 36 3.07 15.52 -33.62
CA LEU A 36 4.08 16.47 -34.11
C LEU A 36 3.58 17.12 -35.39
N ALA A 37 3.57 18.46 -35.43
CA ALA A 37 3.19 19.19 -36.62
C ALA A 37 4.14 18.84 -37.79
N GLY A 38 3.57 18.33 -38.89
CA GLY A 38 4.35 17.87 -40.05
C GLY A 38 5.01 16.48 -39.92
N GLY A 39 4.79 15.80 -38.81
CA GLY A 39 5.27 14.43 -38.59
C GLY A 39 4.28 13.38 -39.07
N HIS A 40 4.82 12.23 -39.51
CA HIS A 40 3.99 11.06 -39.90
C HIS A 40 3.74 10.09 -38.73
N THR A 41 4.35 10.35 -37.55
CA THR A 41 4.25 9.53 -36.35
C THR A 41 3.89 10.37 -35.12
N ASN A 42 3.19 9.75 -34.18
CA ASN A 42 2.91 10.36 -32.89
C ASN A 42 4.04 10.06 -31.91
N LEU A 43 4.35 11.02 -31.06
CA LEU A 43 5.25 10.83 -29.92
C LEU A 43 4.45 10.29 -28.73
N LEU A 44 4.88 9.17 -28.16
CA LEU A 44 4.33 8.64 -26.93
C LEU A 44 5.25 9.03 -25.76
N GLN A 45 4.69 9.69 -24.78
CA GLN A 45 5.39 10.00 -23.54
C GLN A 45 4.73 9.25 -22.38
N GLN A 46 5.51 8.42 -21.71
CA GLN A 46 5.08 7.71 -20.51
C GLN A 46 5.28 8.60 -19.28
N GLY A 47 4.24 8.77 -18.51
CA GLY A 47 4.27 9.43 -17.21
C GLY A 47 4.98 8.61 -16.13
N SER A 48 5.21 9.20 -14.97
CA SER A 48 5.77 8.51 -13.79
C SER A 48 4.68 7.83 -12.95
N ALA A 49 3.47 8.37 -12.98
CA ALA A 49 2.34 7.87 -12.20
C ALA A 49 1.70 6.63 -12.83
N TYR A 50 1.23 5.73 -11.97
CA TYR A 50 0.40 4.60 -12.38
C TYR A 50 -1.08 5.00 -12.30
N GLU A 51 -1.86 4.51 -13.26
CA GLU A 51 -3.30 4.74 -13.29
C GLU A 51 -4.04 3.76 -12.35
N ASN A 52 -5.20 4.18 -11.86
CA ASN A 52 -6.10 3.30 -11.13
C ASN A 52 -6.67 2.23 -12.08
N ALA A 53 -6.76 1.00 -11.59
CA ALA A 53 -7.36 -0.10 -12.34
C ALA A 53 -8.82 -0.31 -11.93
N GLN A 54 -9.61 -0.89 -12.84
CA GLN A 54 -11.00 -1.28 -12.57
C GLN A 54 -11.11 -2.79 -12.45
N LEU A 55 -11.79 -3.24 -11.40
CA LEU A 55 -12.08 -4.65 -11.16
C LEU A 55 -13.56 -4.83 -10.93
N THR A 56 -14.19 -5.68 -11.73
CA THR A 56 -15.59 -6.08 -11.52
C THR A 56 -15.65 -7.49 -10.97
N ILE A 57 -16.24 -7.66 -9.79
CA ILE A 57 -16.53 -8.96 -9.19
C ILE A 57 -18.02 -9.24 -9.38
N LEU A 58 -18.33 -10.32 -10.10
CA LEU A 58 -19.69 -10.76 -10.30
C LEU A 58 -20.12 -11.65 -9.14
N THR A 59 -21.19 -11.25 -8.47
CA THR A 59 -21.71 -11.94 -7.26
C THR A 59 -23.15 -12.34 -7.44
N ALA A 60 -23.55 -13.46 -6.84
CA ALA A 60 -24.93 -13.86 -6.68
C ALA A 60 -25.28 -13.92 -5.18
N ILE A 61 -26.41 -13.33 -4.80
CA ILE A 61 -26.88 -13.34 -3.42
C ILE A 61 -28.08 -14.27 -3.29
N PRO A 62 -28.16 -15.03 -2.16
CA PRO A 62 -29.28 -15.95 -1.93
C PRO A 62 -30.61 -15.22 -1.72
N ASP A 63 -30.57 -14.06 -1.09
CA ASP A 63 -31.73 -13.20 -0.85
C ASP A 63 -31.65 -11.98 -1.77
N THR A 64 -32.53 -11.93 -2.76
CA THR A 64 -32.63 -10.82 -3.72
C THR A 64 -33.59 -9.72 -3.27
N SER A 65 -34.02 -9.72 -2.01
CA SER A 65 -34.86 -8.66 -1.49
C SER A 65 -34.15 -7.30 -1.59
N PRO A 66 -34.89 -6.20 -1.83
CA PRO A 66 -34.29 -4.86 -1.86
C PRO A 66 -33.54 -4.48 -0.58
N ALA A 67 -33.88 -5.11 0.55
CA ALA A 67 -33.21 -4.90 1.81
C ALA A 67 -31.82 -5.55 1.81
N ALA A 68 -31.71 -6.82 1.40
CA ALA A 68 -30.46 -7.56 1.31
C ALA A 68 -29.48 -6.91 0.30
N VAL A 69 -30.00 -6.48 -0.85
CA VAL A 69 -29.17 -5.76 -1.85
C VAL A 69 -28.63 -4.44 -1.30
N ARG A 70 -29.44 -3.66 -0.59
CA ARG A 70 -28.99 -2.40 0.06
C ARG A 70 -27.95 -2.66 1.13
N GLU A 71 -28.11 -3.72 1.90
CA GLU A 71 -27.15 -4.09 2.95
C GLU A 71 -25.80 -4.49 2.34
N LEU A 72 -25.79 -5.28 1.27
CA LEU A 72 -24.58 -5.60 0.54
C LEU A 72 -23.87 -4.33 0.05
N TYR A 73 -24.58 -3.44 -0.64
CA TYR A 73 -23.96 -2.21 -1.13
C TYR A 73 -23.45 -1.31 -0.01
N ARG A 74 -24.14 -1.28 1.13
CA ARG A 74 -23.69 -0.54 2.31
C ARG A 74 -22.39 -1.14 2.86
N ALA A 75 -22.29 -2.47 2.91
CA ALA A 75 -21.14 -3.17 3.46
C ALA A 75 -19.89 -3.04 2.57
N VAL A 76 -20.06 -2.91 1.24
CA VAL A 76 -18.95 -2.84 0.28
C VAL A 76 -18.74 -1.44 -0.31
N SER A 77 -19.26 -0.39 0.30
CA SER A 77 -19.08 0.99 -0.20
C SER A 77 -17.94 1.72 0.51
N GLY A 78 -17.33 2.68 -0.22
CA GLY A 78 -16.27 3.55 0.31
C GLY A 78 -14.87 3.02 0.04
N PHE A 79 -13.89 3.53 0.81
CA PHE A 79 -12.50 3.06 0.75
C PHE A 79 -12.29 1.87 1.69
N GLY A 80 -11.54 0.89 1.22
CA GLY A 80 -11.20 -0.28 2.01
C GLY A 80 -10.07 -1.11 1.39
N ARG A 81 -9.60 -2.08 2.16
CA ARG A 81 -8.71 -3.10 1.66
C ARG A 81 -9.52 -4.24 1.07
N LEU A 82 -9.12 -4.71 -0.08
CA LEU A 82 -9.73 -5.83 -0.79
C LEU A 82 -8.74 -7.00 -0.80
N TRP A 83 -9.12 -8.12 -0.23
CA TRP A 83 -8.40 -9.39 -0.31
C TRP A 83 -9.14 -10.33 -1.26
N LEU A 84 -8.38 -11.00 -2.10
CA LEU A 84 -8.88 -11.98 -3.04
C LEU A 84 -8.41 -13.38 -2.62
N SER A 85 -9.30 -14.35 -2.67
CA SER A 85 -8.95 -15.74 -2.34
C SER A 85 -7.87 -16.36 -3.24
N SER A 86 -7.61 -15.75 -4.40
CA SER A 86 -6.53 -16.14 -5.33
C SER A 86 -5.14 -15.65 -4.90
N ALA A 87 -5.07 -14.65 -4.02
CA ALA A 87 -3.83 -14.07 -3.50
C ALA A 87 -4.03 -13.65 -2.03
N PRO A 88 -4.11 -14.61 -1.09
CA PRO A 88 -4.45 -14.32 0.31
C PRO A 88 -3.37 -13.56 1.07
N GLU A 89 -2.14 -13.56 0.57
CA GLU A 89 -0.98 -12.88 1.18
C GLU A 89 -0.86 -11.41 0.74
N GLU A 90 -1.76 -10.98 -0.15
CA GLU A 90 -1.79 -9.64 -0.69
C GLU A 90 -3.14 -8.96 -0.44
N TYR A 91 -3.13 -7.64 -0.33
CA TYR A 91 -4.34 -6.82 -0.37
C TYR A 91 -4.21 -5.71 -1.39
N LEU A 92 -5.36 -5.24 -1.86
CA LEU A 92 -5.51 -4.13 -2.79
C LEU A 92 -6.21 -2.98 -2.07
N ASN A 93 -5.69 -1.77 -2.18
CA ASN A 93 -6.43 -0.60 -1.75
C ASN A 93 -7.51 -0.29 -2.79
N ALA A 94 -8.76 -0.30 -2.39
CA ALA A 94 -9.89 -0.20 -3.29
C ALA A 94 -10.90 0.84 -2.84
N TYR A 95 -11.61 1.39 -3.80
CA TYR A 95 -12.76 2.26 -3.58
C TYR A 95 -13.97 1.71 -4.34
N VAL A 96 -15.11 1.64 -3.66
CA VAL A 96 -16.40 1.32 -4.26
C VAL A 96 -17.31 2.54 -4.14
N ALA A 97 -17.75 3.08 -5.26
CA ALA A 97 -18.72 4.17 -5.26
C ALA A 97 -20.04 3.70 -4.61
N PRO A 98 -20.67 4.54 -3.77
CA PRO A 98 -22.00 4.22 -3.25
C PRO A 98 -22.96 3.95 -4.43
N LEU A 99 -23.46 2.72 -4.50
CA LEU A 99 -24.38 2.31 -5.55
C LEU A 99 -25.81 2.58 -5.09
N VAL A 100 -26.59 3.18 -5.96
CA VAL A 100 -28.04 3.23 -5.78
C VAL A 100 -28.58 1.91 -6.32
N PRO A 101 -29.22 1.07 -5.50
CA PRO A 101 -29.75 -0.20 -5.98
C PRO A 101 -30.80 0.06 -7.04
N GLU A 102 -30.51 -0.34 -8.28
CA GLU A 102 -31.58 -0.47 -9.27
C GLU A 102 -32.46 -1.67 -8.89
N PRO A 103 -33.79 -1.57 -9.06
CA PRO A 103 -34.67 -2.70 -8.80
C PRO A 103 -34.31 -3.83 -9.75
N VAL A 104 -33.60 -4.83 -9.25
CA VAL A 104 -33.26 -6.03 -10.04
C VAL A 104 -34.49 -6.91 -10.10
N ALA A 105 -34.97 -7.16 -11.31
CA ALA A 105 -36.04 -8.12 -11.55
C ALA A 105 -35.52 -9.53 -11.27
N LEU A 106 -36.17 -10.21 -10.39
CA LEU A 106 -35.86 -11.34 -9.55
C LEU A 106 -35.85 -12.68 -10.25
N ASP A 107 -34.72 -13.33 -10.28
CA ASP A 107 -34.48 -14.73 -9.97
C ASP A 107 -32.97 -14.95 -10.13
N MET A 108 -32.21 -14.97 -9.01
CA MET A 108 -30.74 -15.12 -8.97
C MET A 108 -29.99 -14.10 -9.86
N ALA A 109 -30.16 -12.83 -9.57
CA ALA A 109 -29.44 -11.79 -10.32
C ALA A 109 -27.94 -11.76 -9.97
N GLU A 110 -27.11 -11.83 -11.00
CA GLU A 110 -25.71 -11.46 -10.84
C GLU A 110 -25.61 -9.96 -10.52
N ILE A 111 -25.02 -9.63 -9.38
CA ILE A 111 -24.77 -8.25 -8.97
C ILE A 111 -23.29 -7.94 -9.23
N PRO A 112 -22.98 -7.03 -10.15
CA PRO A 112 -21.62 -6.60 -10.38
C PRO A 112 -21.20 -5.64 -9.28
N LEU A 113 -20.11 -5.95 -8.58
CA LEU A 113 -19.43 -5.05 -7.67
C LEU A 113 -18.23 -4.44 -8.39
N ASN A 114 -18.25 -3.13 -8.61
CA ASN A 114 -17.21 -2.42 -9.32
C ASN A 114 -16.26 -1.74 -8.35
N PHE A 115 -15.02 -2.20 -8.33
CA PHE A 115 -13.94 -1.68 -7.51
C PHE A 115 -13.00 -0.82 -8.37
N THR A 116 -12.72 0.39 -7.92
CA THR A 116 -11.60 1.18 -8.42
C THR A 116 -10.40 0.86 -7.52
N LEU A 117 -9.39 0.22 -8.10
CA LEU A 117 -8.18 -0.19 -7.38
C LEU A 117 -7.12 0.89 -7.49
N LEU A 118 -6.57 1.31 -6.35
CA LEU A 118 -5.37 2.12 -6.33
C LEU A 118 -4.18 1.29 -6.83
N PRO A 119 -3.13 1.93 -7.35
CA PRO A 119 -1.96 1.22 -7.83
C PRO A 119 -1.34 0.31 -6.76
N PHE A 120 -0.87 -0.82 -7.20
CA PHE A 120 -0.16 -1.86 -6.46
C PHE A 120 -1.00 -2.74 -5.54
N ALA A 121 -0.66 -4.02 -5.54
CA ALA A 121 -0.97 -4.92 -4.45
C ALA A 121 0.09 -4.77 -3.35
N HIS A 122 -0.31 -4.95 -2.11
CA HIS A 122 0.53 -4.77 -0.93
C HIS A 122 0.60 -6.07 -0.14
N ALA A 123 1.75 -6.38 0.45
CA ALA A 123 1.88 -7.48 1.39
C ALA A 123 0.96 -7.29 2.60
N VAL A 124 0.28 -8.36 3.03
CA VAL A 124 -0.52 -8.35 4.26
C VAL A 124 0.39 -8.19 5.47
N GLU A 125 1.51 -8.92 5.48
CA GLU A 125 2.52 -8.86 6.53
C GLU A 125 3.81 -8.28 5.93
N PRO A 126 4.34 -7.17 6.49
CA PRO A 126 5.61 -6.65 6.04
C PRO A 126 6.76 -7.56 6.49
N THR A 127 7.80 -7.63 5.69
CA THR A 127 9.05 -8.29 6.09
C THR A 127 9.81 -7.39 7.06
N VAL A 128 10.02 -7.86 8.29
CA VAL A 128 10.74 -7.11 9.33
C VAL A 128 12.16 -7.62 9.44
N GLN A 129 13.12 -6.70 9.40
CA GLN A 129 14.53 -7.01 9.53
C GLN A 129 15.24 -6.02 10.45
N ASP A 130 16.11 -6.53 11.33
CA ASP A 130 16.95 -5.68 12.18
C ASP A 130 18.13 -5.10 11.40
N ILE A 131 18.41 -3.82 11.64
CA ILE A 131 19.58 -3.14 11.09
C ILE A 131 20.64 -3.11 12.21
N THR A 132 21.55 -4.08 12.18
CA THR A 132 22.41 -4.41 13.34
C THR A 132 23.72 -3.63 13.41
N SER A 133 24.09 -2.85 12.40
CA SER A 133 25.44 -2.28 12.34
C SER A 133 25.52 -0.84 11.83
N ALA A 134 26.31 -0.04 12.54
CA ALA A 134 26.70 1.31 12.11
C ALA A 134 27.77 1.31 11.00
N THR A 135 28.52 0.21 10.84
CA THR A 135 29.71 0.16 9.98
C THR A 135 29.58 -0.80 8.79
N VAL A 136 28.65 -1.77 8.88
CA VAL A 136 28.44 -2.78 7.84
C VAL A 136 27.05 -2.60 7.23
N ASN A 137 26.99 -2.62 5.90
CA ASN A 137 25.71 -2.58 5.20
C ASN A 137 24.90 -3.85 5.51
N THR A 138 23.68 -3.68 5.98
CA THR A 138 22.70 -4.76 6.10
C THR A 138 22.02 -4.93 4.74
N ALA A 139 22.04 -6.14 4.18
CA ALA A 139 21.32 -6.45 2.97
C ALA A 139 19.83 -6.64 3.30
N VAL A 140 18.97 -5.89 2.64
CA VAL A 140 17.51 -5.93 2.79
C VAL A 140 16.90 -6.22 1.44
N GLU A 141 16.07 -7.27 1.36
CA GLU A 141 15.43 -7.68 0.11
C GLU A 141 14.06 -7.02 -0.03
N ASN A 142 13.80 -6.43 -1.20
CA ASN A 142 12.45 -6.08 -1.65
C ASN A 142 12.02 -7.13 -2.68
N ALA A 143 11.23 -8.10 -2.27
CA ALA A 143 10.71 -9.17 -3.12
C ALA A 143 9.57 -8.74 -4.03
N GLY A 144 9.09 -7.50 -3.92
CA GLY A 144 8.07 -6.91 -4.79
C GLY A 144 8.55 -6.70 -6.22
N THR A 145 7.62 -6.29 -7.09
CA THR A 145 7.93 -5.95 -8.50
C THR A 145 8.11 -4.46 -8.74
N VAL A 146 7.87 -3.65 -7.71
CA VAL A 146 8.07 -2.19 -7.72
C VAL A 146 8.85 -1.76 -6.48
N PHE A 147 9.28 -0.50 -6.46
CA PHE A 147 9.92 0.06 -5.28
C PHE A 147 9.02 -0.04 -4.05
N ALA A 148 9.62 -0.21 -2.87
CA ALA A 148 8.90 -0.19 -1.60
C ALA A 148 9.31 1.05 -0.79
N GLU A 149 8.35 1.61 -0.08
CA GLU A 149 8.50 2.72 0.86
C GLU A 149 8.45 2.15 2.27
N PRO A 150 9.61 1.87 2.88
CA PRO A 150 9.66 1.15 4.14
C PRO A 150 9.22 2.00 5.32
N GLU A 151 8.90 1.34 6.44
CA GLU A 151 8.86 1.96 7.74
C GLU A 151 10.13 1.61 8.50
N ILE A 152 10.91 2.62 8.91
CA ILE A 152 12.15 2.41 9.66
C ILE A 152 11.91 2.85 11.10
N ARG A 153 12.24 1.98 12.04
CA ARG A 153 12.15 2.25 13.49
C ARG A 153 13.53 2.25 14.09
N PHE A 154 13.81 3.21 14.94
CA PHE A 154 15.07 3.23 15.67
C PHE A 154 14.93 3.90 17.04
N THR A 155 15.81 3.51 17.96
CA THR A 155 16.00 4.20 19.24
C THR A 155 17.44 4.68 19.31
N ALA A 156 17.64 5.96 19.59
CA ALA A 156 18.96 6.56 19.66
C ALA A 156 19.11 7.47 20.87
N THR A 157 20.31 7.49 21.44
CA THR A 157 20.68 8.35 22.58
C THR A 157 21.48 9.59 22.16
N GLY A 158 21.85 9.70 20.88
CA GLY A 158 22.55 10.85 20.31
C GLY A 158 21.57 11.89 19.74
N ALA A 159 22.07 13.10 19.50
CA ALA A 159 21.28 14.20 18.95
C ALA A 159 21.03 14.07 17.43
N GLU A 160 21.70 13.16 16.75
CA GLU A 160 21.60 13.00 15.30
C GLU A 160 21.68 11.51 14.91
N VAL A 161 20.87 11.12 13.95
CA VAL A 161 20.89 9.82 13.31
C VAL A 161 20.92 10.00 11.80
N SER A 162 21.80 9.29 11.11
CA SER A 162 21.82 9.19 9.65
C SER A 162 21.53 7.75 9.23
N ILE A 163 20.60 7.58 8.32
CA ILE A 163 20.25 6.31 7.68
C ILE A 163 20.72 6.41 6.24
N TYR A 164 21.47 5.41 5.79
CA TYR A 164 21.93 5.32 4.41
C TYR A 164 21.24 4.15 3.73
N THR A 165 20.57 4.43 2.62
CA THR A 165 19.93 3.42 1.75
C THR A 165 20.59 3.51 0.38
N ASN A 166 21.29 2.45 -0.05
CA ASN A 166 22.00 2.41 -1.34
C ASN A 166 22.94 3.63 -1.56
N ASN A 167 23.57 4.14 -0.49
CA ASN A 167 24.42 5.33 -0.40
C ASN A 167 23.71 6.69 -0.38
N GLU A 168 22.39 6.74 -0.46
CA GLU A 168 21.61 7.94 -0.22
C GLU A 168 21.43 8.17 1.28
N GLN A 169 21.61 9.40 1.73
CA GLN A 169 21.55 9.75 3.14
C GLN A 169 20.22 10.41 3.49
N PHE A 170 19.56 9.85 4.50
CA PHE A 170 18.45 10.48 5.21
C PHE A 170 18.91 10.75 6.66
N ARG A 171 18.75 11.99 7.13
CA ARG A 171 19.23 12.43 8.45
C ARG A 171 18.06 12.92 9.30
N VAL A 172 18.08 12.56 10.58
CA VAL A 172 17.13 13.04 11.59
C VAL A 172 17.90 13.66 12.75
N GLU A 173 17.60 14.91 13.07
CA GLU A 173 18.07 15.59 14.27
C GLU A 173 17.06 15.33 15.40
N LEU A 174 17.53 14.76 16.51
CA LEU A 174 16.67 14.36 17.62
C LEU A 174 16.66 15.45 18.71
N PRO A 175 15.50 16.09 18.96
CA PRO A 175 15.31 16.90 20.15
C PRO A 175 15.64 16.13 21.44
N ALA A 176 16.08 16.83 22.48
CA ALA A 176 16.54 16.19 23.72
C ALA A 176 15.47 15.29 24.37
N GLU A 177 14.22 15.64 24.26
CA GLU A 177 13.06 14.89 24.77
C GLU A 177 12.76 13.60 23.99
N VAL A 178 13.32 13.44 22.78
CA VAL A 178 13.13 12.26 21.92
C VAL A 178 14.28 11.27 22.04
N GLN A 179 15.40 11.69 22.65
CA GLN A 179 16.57 10.81 22.85
C GLN A 179 16.21 9.66 23.80
N GLY A 180 16.47 8.43 23.37
CA GLY A 180 16.09 7.22 24.09
C GLY A 180 14.65 6.75 23.85
N VAL A 181 13.88 7.46 23.04
CA VAL A 181 12.53 7.07 22.61
C VAL A 181 12.59 6.44 21.22
N GLU A 182 11.67 5.50 20.92
CA GLU A 182 11.54 4.94 19.59
C GLU A 182 11.01 5.99 18.62
N VAL A 183 11.75 6.21 17.53
CA VAL A 183 11.39 7.10 16.43
C VAL A 183 11.00 6.25 15.23
N ILE A 184 9.95 6.65 14.55
CA ILE A 184 9.40 5.96 13.39
C ILE A 184 9.51 6.90 12.18
N VAL A 185 10.17 6.42 11.13
CA VAL A 185 10.24 7.05 9.81
C VAL A 185 9.30 6.29 8.90
N ASP A 186 8.13 6.85 8.64
CA ASP A 186 7.17 6.31 7.67
C ASP A 186 7.45 6.94 6.30
N CYS A 187 8.12 6.17 5.45
CA CYS A 187 8.54 6.66 4.14
C CYS A 187 7.35 6.81 3.16
N GLU A 188 6.30 6.01 3.33
CA GLU A 188 5.08 6.09 2.51
C GLU A 188 4.30 7.39 2.81
N ALA A 189 4.12 7.70 4.09
CA ALA A 189 3.47 8.94 4.52
C ALA A 189 4.40 10.17 4.49
N GLN A 190 5.71 9.97 4.30
CA GLN A 190 6.75 10.99 4.36
C GLN A 190 6.74 11.77 5.68
N VAL A 191 6.61 11.06 6.80
CA VAL A 191 6.60 11.62 8.13
C VAL A 191 7.58 10.93 9.06
N VAL A 192 8.18 11.72 9.97
CA VAL A 192 8.97 11.22 11.09
C VAL A 192 8.24 11.57 12.37
N TYR A 193 8.02 10.59 13.22
CA TYR A 193 7.30 10.79 14.47
C TYR A 193 7.76 9.83 15.56
N TYR A 194 7.40 10.15 16.80
CA TYR A 194 7.47 9.23 17.93
C TYR A 194 6.10 9.12 18.62
N VAL A 195 5.93 8.09 19.43
CA VAL A 195 4.67 7.87 20.15
C VAL A 195 4.85 8.26 21.62
N SER A 196 3.96 9.13 22.12
CA SER A 196 3.90 9.52 23.53
C SER A 196 2.50 9.22 24.06
N GLY A 197 2.39 8.16 24.87
CA GLY A 197 1.09 7.64 25.28
C GLY A 197 0.29 7.12 24.08
N SER A 198 -0.84 7.76 23.78
CA SER A 198 -1.69 7.45 22.60
C SER A 198 -1.41 8.34 21.39
N ASP A 199 -0.58 9.38 21.55
CA ASP A 199 -0.43 10.44 20.55
C ASP A 199 0.81 10.23 19.70
N LYS A 200 0.68 10.43 18.38
CA LYS A 200 1.78 10.51 17.43
C LYS A 200 2.26 11.95 17.35
N ILE A 201 3.50 12.20 17.77
CA ILE A 201 4.09 13.54 17.74
C ILE A 201 5.09 13.60 16.58
N SER A 202 4.79 14.43 15.59
CA SER A 202 5.62 14.61 14.41
C SER A 202 6.87 15.43 14.72
N ILE A 203 8.01 14.95 14.22
CA ILE A 203 9.30 15.63 14.21
C ILE A 203 9.87 15.74 12.79
N THR A 204 9.01 15.66 11.77
CA THR A 204 9.42 15.70 10.35
C THR A 204 10.23 16.94 9.99
N GLN A 205 9.97 18.09 10.64
CA GLN A 205 10.75 19.32 10.46
C GLN A 205 12.23 19.20 10.86
N HIS A 206 12.60 18.13 11.58
CA HIS A 206 13.97 17.81 11.96
C HIS A 206 14.61 16.74 11.07
N SER A 207 13.95 16.37 9.95
CA SER A 207 14.50 15.43 8.98
C SER A 207 15.03 16.13 7.74
N PHE A 208 16.09 15.57 7.14
CA PHE A 208 16.81 16.14 6.01
C PHE A 208 17.18 15.05 5.01
N GLY A 209 17.06 15.33 3.73
CA GLY A 209 17.29 14.39 2.63
C GLY A 209 15.99 13.80 2.12
N GLU A 210 16.11 12.93 1.12
CA GLU A 210 14.97 12.21 0.56
C GLU A 210 14.64 11.00 1.45
N PHE A 211 13.35 10.73 1.62
CA PHE A 211 12.91 9.56 2.39
C PHE A 211 13.42 8.26 1.75
N PRO A 212 13.90 7.31 2.55
CA PRO A 212 14.43 6.05 2.07
C PRO A 212 13.47 5.31 1.14
N LEU A 213 14.00 4.82 0.02
CA LEU A 213 13.29 4.04 -0.98
C LEU A 213 14.04 2.74 -1.23
N LEU A 214 13.34 1.61 -1.26
CA LEU A 214 13.92 0.31 -1.60
C LEU A 214 13.59 -0.05 -3.04
N HIS A 215 14.62 -0.17 -3.86
CA HIS A 215 14.50 -0.70 -5.21
C HIS A 215 14.17 -2.19 -5.19
N VAL A 216 13.66 -2.72 -6.30
CA VAL A 216 13.40 -4.15 -6.45
C VAL A 216 14.71 -4.94 -6.28
N GLY A 217 14.67 -6.03 -5.53
CA GLY A 217 15.82 -6.86 -5.20
C GLY A 217 16.57 -6.39 -3.96
N THR A 218 17.86 -6.66 -3.90
CA THR A 218 18.70 -6.43 -2.73
C THR A 218 19.09 -4.96 -2.60
N ASN A 219 18.79 -4.38 -1.44
CA ASN A 219 19.18 -3.04 -1.03
C ASN A 219 20.17 -3.12 0.14
N TYR A 220 21.00 -2.10 0.29
CA TYR A 220 22.00 -2.05 1.35
C TYR A 220 21.72 -0.87 2.28
N ILE A 221 21.47 -1.18 3.55
CA ILE A 221 21.12 -0.20 4.57
C ILE A 221 22.16 -0.21 5.69
N LYS A 222 22.52 0.97 6.15
CA LYS A 222 23.30 1.18 7.38
C LYS A 222 22.81 2.41 8.10
N HIS A 223 23.10 2.47 9.38
CA HIS A 223 22.86 3.67 10.18
C HIS A 223 24.17 4.21 10.77
N VAL A 224 24.18 5.50 11.08
CA VAL A 224 25.25 6.18 11.79
C VAL A 224 24.63 7.03 12.89
N GLY A 225 25.21 7.00 14.09
CA GLY A 225 24.71 7.65 15.30
C GLY A 225 24.72 6.69 16.48
N ASN A 226 24.39 7.20 17.67
CA ASN A 226 24.32 6.40 18.90
C ASN A 226 22.97 5.65 18.96
N ILE A 227 22.79 4.69 18.06
CA ILE A 227 21.57 3.90 17.95
C ILE A 227 21.71 2.65 18.81
N THR A 228 20.69 2.37 19.62
CA THR A 228 20.61 1.18 20.49
C THR A 228 19.82 0.06 19.86
N ALA A 229 18.87 0.38 19.01
CA ALA A 229 18.07 -0.56 18.24
C ALA A 229 17.61 0.10 16.93
N ALA A 230 17.61 -0.65 15.84
CA ALA A 230 17.02 -0.22 14.57
C ALA A 230 16.46 -1.42 13.82
N SER A 231 15.28 -1.24 13.20
CA SER A 231 14.65 -2.21 12.35
C SER A 231 14.02 -1.54 11.14
N ILE A 232 13.79 -2.33 10.10
CA ILE A 232 13.11 -1.91 8.88
C ILE A 232 11.97 -2.87 8.59
N ASN A 233 10.80 -2.31 8.31
CA ASN A 233 9.62 -3.03 7.85
C ASN A 233 9.50 -2.78 6.35
N VAL A 234 9.78 -3.80 5.56
CA VAL A 234 9.62 -3.74 4.10
C VAL A 234 8.16 -4.04 3.77
N LYS A 235 7.50 -3.07 3.18
CA LYS A 235 6.12 -3.21 2.69
C LYS A 235 6.20 -3.50 1.19
N GLU A 236 6.36 -4.77 0.84
CA GLU A 236 6.48 -5.18 -0.57
C GLU A 236 5.22 -4.82 -1.35
N ARG A 237 5.42 -4.44 -2.62
CA ARG A 237 4.36 -4.06 -3.55
C ARG A 237 4.55 -4.73 -4.91
N TRP A 238 3.44 -5.09 -5.55
CA TRP A 238 3.41 -5.76 -6.86
C TRP A 238 2.51 -5.04 -7.86
N LEU A 239 2.93 -5.12 -9.15
CA LEU A 239 2.10 -4.74 -10.30
C LEU A 239 1.13 -5.84 -10.71
#